data_a1346b047aafda9f5b44d77271dce6d2
#
_entry.id   a1346b047aafda9f5b44d77271dce6d2
#
_cell.length_a   1.000
_cell.length_b   1.000
_cell.length_c   1.000
_cell.angle_alpha   90.00
_cell.angle_beta   90.00
_cell.angle_gamma   90.00
#
_symmetry.space_group_name_H-M   'P 1'
#
loop_
_entity.id
_entity.type
_entity.pdbx_description
1 polymer ?
#
loop_
_entity_poly.entity_id
_entity_poly.type
_entity_poly.pdbx_seq_one_letter_code
_entity_poly.pdbx_strand_id
1 'polypeptide(L)'
;YIDKINTLYKTGNAREHSYRGDLQNLIMAILPDVLVTNEPARVDCGAPDYVLTRKDVPVGYIEAKDIGVDLGSKTLKEQFDRYKSGLSNLIFTDYMDFHFYKDGELTTKIAIATLRQAQDGKSVEIVPLSENFDQFNQLIKNFAETISQTIKSPTKLAQMMAGKARLMADVIEKSLNHDDQEGKRSQLKSQMLSFQQMLIHD
;
A
#
# COMPACT_ATOMS: atom_id res chain seq x y z
N TYR A 1 14.69 10.68 10.26
CA TYR A 1 14.53 9.87 9.07
C TYR A 1 15.67 10.10 8.08
N ILE A 2 15.82 11.32 7.55
CA ILE A 2 16.82 11.64 6.51
C ILE A 2 18.24 11.26 6.96
N ASP A 3 18.63 11.56 8.18
CA ASP A 3 19.97 11.22 8.69
C ASP A 3 20.23 9.71 8.71
N LYS A 4 19.20 8.91 9.03
CA LYS A 4 19.30 7.45 9.03
C LYS A 4 19.49 6.89 7.62
N ILE A 5 18.65 7.30 6.66
CA ILE A 5 18.80 6.84 5.28
C ILE A 5 20.12 7.33 4.66
N ASN A 6 20.59 8.54 5.00
CA ASN A 6 21.89 9.05 4.55
C ASN A 6 23.06 8.22 5.12
N THR A 7 22.97 7.84 6.39
CA THR A 7 23.97 6.96 7.02
C THR A 7 24.06 5.62 6.30
N LEU A 8 22.90 4.99 6.02
CA LEU A 8 22.84 3.73 5.28
C LEU A 8 23.34 3.91 3.83
N TYR A 9 22.92 4.97 3.15
CA TYR A 9 23.30 5.27 1.77
C TYR A 9 24.83 5.39 1.62
N LYS A 10 25.48 6.10 2.54
CA LYS A 10 26.94 6.29 2.57
C LYS A 10 27.74 4.99 2.74
N THR A 11 27.13 3.90 3.22
CA THR A 11 27.81 2.59 3.30
C THR A 11 28.07 1.98 1.93
N GLY A 12 27.35 2.40 0.89
CA GLY A 12 27.39 1.83 -0.46
C GLY A 12 26.81 0.42 -0.58
N ASN A 13 26.41 -0.21 0.54
CA ASN A 13 25.88 -1.59 0.59
C ASN A 13 24.36 -1.63 0.70
N ALA A 14 23.72 -0.51 1.02
CA ALA A 14 22.27 -0.44 1.16
C ALA A 14 21.57 -0.51 -0.20
N ARG A 15 20.41 -1.14 -0.21
CA ARG A 15 19.48 -1.26 -1.35
C ARG A 15 18.07 -0.91 -0.87
N GLU A 16 17.11 -0.89 -1.76
CA GLU A 16 15.70 -0.59 -1.50
C GLU A 16 15.19 -1.17 -0.16
N HIS A 17 15.39 -2.46 0.08
CA HIS A 17 14.94 -3.12 1.31
C HIS A 17 15.57 -2.57 2.59
N SER A 18 16.77 -2.00 2.50
CA SER A 18 17.50 -1.48 3.68
C SER A 18 16.82 -0.27 4.30
N TYR A 19 16.06 0.50 3.53
CA TYR A 19 15.41 1.74 3.96
C TYR A 19 13.96 1.54 4.41
N ARG A 20 13.39 0.34 4.20
CA ARG A 20 11.96 0.07 4.41
C ARG A 20 11.51 0.31 5.85
N GLY A 21 12.29 -0.11 6.83
CA GLY A 21 11.96 0.10 8.24
C GLY A 21 11.94 1.58 8.64
N ASP A 22 12.84 2.38 8.08
CA ASP A 22 12.90 3.82 8.37
C ASP A 22 11.71 4.57 7.75
N LEU A 23 11.30 4.20 6.53
CA LEU A 23 10.09 4.77 5.91
C LEU A 23 8.82 4.37 6.68
N GLN A 24 8.71 3.11 7.09
CA GLN A 24 7.60 2.64 7.93
C GLN A 24 7.49 3.47 9.21
N ASN A 25 8.61 3.67 9.92
CA ASN A 25 8.65 4.47 11.14
C ASN A 25 8.28 5.93 10.90
N LEU A 26 8.72 6.53 9.79
CA LEU A 26 8.35 7.90 9.41
C LEU A 26 6.84 8.02 9.22
N ILE A 27 6.23 7.13 8.44
CA ILE A 27 4.79 7.17 8.17
C ILE A 27 3.98 6.94 9.46
N MET A 28 4.37 5.98 10.31
CA MET A 28 3.70 5.73 11.59
C MET A 28 3.85 6.89 12.57
N ALA A 29 4.96 7.63 12.54
CA ALA A 29 5.13 8.83 13.36
C ALA A 29 4.21 9.98 12.93
N ILE A 30 3.91 10.10 11.63
CA ILE A 30 2.97 11.10 11.09
C ILE A 30 1.51 10.67 11.30
N LEU A 31 1.24 9.35 11.23
CA LEU A 31 -0.09 8.74 11.29
C LEU A 31 -0.14 7.71 12.44
N PRO A 32 -0.25 8.13 13.69
CA PRO A 32 -0.16 7.22 14.84
C PRO A 32 -1.36 6.25 14.97
N ASP A 33 -2.45 6.52 14.26
CA ASP A 33 -3.67 5.69 14.20
C ASP A 33 -3.70 4.74 13.00
N VAL A 34 -2.61 4.71 12.21
CA VAL A 34 -2.48 3.87 11.02
C VAL A 34 -1.39 2.83 11.23
N LEU A 35 -1.73 1.57 11.01
CA LEU A 35 -0.76 0.47 10.95
C LEU A 35 -0.15 0.44 9.55
N VAL A 36 1.17 0.48 9.48
CA VAL A 36 1.94 0.31 8.23
C VAL A 36 2.55 -1.09 8.22
N THR A 37 2.12 -1.92 7.29
CA THR A 37 2.66 -3.26 7.08
C THR A 37 3.58 -3.28 5.88
N ASN A 38 4.84 -3.65 6.09
CA ASN A 38 5.83 -3.88 5.05
C ASN A 38 5.67 -5.31 4.50
N GLU A 39 5.85 -5.47 3.18
CA GLU A 39 5.65 -6.74 2.47
C GLU A 39 4.29 -7.40 2.78
N PRO A 40 3.17 -6.70 2.52
CA PRO A 40 1.85 -7.25 2.78
C PRO A 40 1.56 -8.44 1.87
N ALA A 41 0.51 -9.19 2.19
CA ALA A 41 0.00 -10.24 1.31
C ALA A 41 -0.34 -9.66 -0.07
N ARG A 42 -0.10 -10.49 -1.12
CA ARG A 42 -0.34 -10.10 -2.51
C ARG A 42 -1.80 -9.73 -2.75
N VAL A 43 -2.02 -8.64 -3.48
CA VAL A 43 -3.32 -8.20 -4.00
C VAL A 43 -3.41 -8.47 -5.50
N ASP A 44 -4.59 -8.32 -6.11
CA ASP A 44 -4.83 -8.68 -7.53
C ASP A 44 -3.86 -7.99 -8.52
N CYS A 45 -3.45 -6.75 -8.24
CA CYS A 45 -2.53 -5.99 -9.10
C CYS A 45 -1.04 -6.23 -8.78
N GLY A 46 -0.72 -7.04 -7.78
CA GLY A 46 0.65 -7.33 -7.38
C GLY A 46 0.85 -7.34 -5.87
N ALA A 47 2.09 -7.17 -5.43
CA ALA A 47 2.45 -7.03 -4.03
C ALA A 47 3.14 -5.67 -3.84
N PRO A 48 2.41 -4.61 -3.46
CA PRO A 48 3.03 -3.33 -3.11
C PRO A 48 3.91 -3.49 -1.88
N ASP A 49 4.94 -2.65 -1.75
CA ASP A 49 5.89 -2.77 -0.65
C ASP A 49 5.26 -2.51 0.72
N TYR A 50 4.24 -1.64 0.77
CA TYR A 50 3.54 -1.35 2.01
C TYR A 50 2.03 -1.23 1.79
N VAL A 51 1.28 -1.66 2.82
CA VAL A 51 -0.12 -1.32 3.00
C VAL A 51 -0.29 -0.50 4.28
N LEU A 52 -1.06 0.56 4.18
CA LEU A 52 -1.49 1.38 5.30
C LEU A 52 -2.90 0.98 5.66
N THR A 53 -3.14 0.59 6.92
CA THR A 53 -4.48 0.19 7.40
C THR A 53 -4.90 1.00 8.60
N ARG A 54 -6.18 1.38 8.63
CA ARG A 54 -6.83 2.00 9.78
C ARG A 54 -8.03 1.14 10.17
N LYS A 55 -8.03 0.60 11.40
CA LYS A 55 -9.08 -0.33 11.87
C LYS A 55 -9.34 -1.47 10.86
N ASP A 56 -8.26 -2.12 10.43
CA ASP A 56 -8.25 -3.24 9.46
C ASP A 56 -8.75 -2.89 8.04
N VAL A 57 -8.98 -1.61 7.75
CA VAL A 57 -9.36 -1.13 6.42
C VAL A 57 -8.13 -0.53 5.73
N PRO A 58 -7.74 -1.01 4.54
CA PRO A 58 -6.67 -0.37 3.77
C PRO A 58 -7.02 1.08 3.44
N VAL A 59 -6.13 2.01 3.83
CA VAL A 59 -6.25 3.44 3.56
C VAL A 59 -5.34 3.89 2.43
N GLY A 60 -4.32 3.12 2.09
CA GLY A 60 -3.43 3.41 0.98
C GLY A 60 -2.31 2.40 0.87
N TYR A 61 -1.53 2.55 -0.18
CA TYR A 61 -0.41 1.68 -0.52
C TYR A 61 0.82 2.52 -0.87
N ILE A 62 2.01 1.96 -0.62
CA ILE A 62 3.26 2.59 -1.03
C ILE A 62 4.09 1.56 -1.78
N GLU A 63 4.65 1.98 -2.91
CA GLU A 63 5.67 1.24 -3.66
C GLU A 63 6.95 2.06 -3.64
N ALA A 64 8.03 1.46 -3.18
CA ALA A 64 9.34 2.08 -3.07
C ALA A 64 10.28 1.59 -4.16
N LYS A 65 11.28 2.38 -4.48
CA LYS A 65 12.38 2.05 -5.39
C LYS A 65 13.70 2.48 -4.76
N ASP A 66 14.80 1.98 -5.28
CA ASP A 66 16.14 2.40 -4.81
C ASP A 66 16.29 3.93 -4.87
N ILE A 67 17.04 4.48 -3.93
CA ILE A 67 17.33 5.91 -3.85
C ILE A 67 17.95 6.42 -5.15
N GLY A 68 17.40 7.49 -5.69
CA GLY A 68 17.85 8.14 -6.92
C GLY A 68 17.30 7.52 -8.21
N VAL A 69 16.40 6.56 -8.12
CA VAL A 69 15.70 6.02 -9.28
C VAL A 69 14.68 7.04 -9.80
N ASP A 70 14.73 7.32 -11.10
CA ASP A 70 13.71 8.15 -11.74
C ASP A 70 12.35 7.42 -11.73
N LEU A 71 11.45 7.89 -10.88
CA LEU A 71 10.08 7.36 -10.74
C LEU A 71 9.22 7.59 -11.99
N GLY A 72 9.66 8.44 -12.93
CA GLY A 72 9.03 8.66 -14.23
C GLY A 72 9.59 7.78 -15.35
N SER A 73 10.55 6.91 -15.06
CA SER A 73 11.26 6.13 -16.09
C SER A 73 10.34 5.15 -16.82
N LYS A 74 10.64 4.92 -18.11
CA LYS A 74 9.89 3.98 -18.94
C LYS A 74 9.99 2.53 -18.44
N THR A 75 11.08 2.18 -17.77
CA THR A 75 11.30 0.82 -17.24
C THR A 75 10.35 0.46 -16.11
N LEU A 76 9.86 1.44 -15.36
CA LEU A 76 8.91 1.25 -14.28
C LEU A 76 7.45 1.36 -14.74
N LYS A 77 7.22 1.84 -15.97
CA LYS A 77 5.88 2.19 -16.45
C LYS A 77 4.88 1.04 -16.35
N GLU A 78 5.24 -0.14 -16.80
CA GLU A 78 4.33 -1.30 -16.79
C GLU A 78 3.88 -1.67 -15.36
N GLN A 79 4.83 -1.75 -14.43
CA GLN A 79 4.54 -2.02 -13.02
C GLN A 79 3.66 -0.91 -12.42
N PHE A 80 4.00 0.35 -12.67
CA PHE A 80 3.28 1.49 -12.14
C PHE A 80 1.88 1.63 -12.72
N ASP A 81 1.70 1.37 -14.02
CA ASP A 81 0.37 1.39 -14.65
C ASP A 81 -0.54 0.28 -14.08
N ARG A 82 0.01 -0.90 -13.81
CA ARG A 82 -0.72 -1.98 -13.15
C ARG A 82 -1.18 -1.58 -11.73
N TYR A 83 -0.30 -0.99 -10.92
CA TYR A 83 -0.66 -0.52 -9.59
C TYR A 83 -1.66 0.64 -9.62
N LYS A 84 -1.47 1.62 -10.51
CA LYS A 84 -2.40 2.74 -10.68
C LYS A 84 -3.80 2.29 -11.10
N SER A 85 -3.90 1.23 -11.89
CA SER A 85 -5.20 0.68 -12.30
C SER A 85 -5.90 -0.12 -11.20
N GLY A 86 -5.13 -0.75 -10.30
CA GLY A 86 -5.65 -1.63 -9.25
C GLY A 86 -5.81 -0.98 -7.87
N LEU A 87 -5.05 0.08 -7.59
CA LEU A 87 -5.00 0.73 -6.28
C LEU A 87 -5.50 2.17 -6.37
N SER A 88 -6.52 2.50 -5.57
CA SER A 88 -7.16 3.83 -5.63
C SER A 88 -6.36 4.92 -4.94
N ASN A 89 -5.50 4.57 -3.99
CA ASN A 89 -4.74 5.52 -3.20
C ASN A 89 -3.31 4.98 -3.04
N LEU A 90 -2.35 5.60 -3.74
CA LEU A 90 -1.03 5.03 -3.94
C LEU A 90 0.05 6.12 -3.90
N ILE A 91 1.17 5.80 -3.26
CA ILE A 91 2.40 6.59 -3.30
C ILE A 91 3.47 5.76 -4.00
N PHE A 92 4.17 6.36 -4.98
CA PHE A 92 5.48 5.89 -5.43
C PHE A 92 6.57 6.74 -4.80
N THR A 93 7.66 6.12 -4.34
CA THR A 93 8.78 6.83 -3.72
C THR A 93 10.11 6.16 -3.99
N ASP A 94 11.17 6.96 -4.00
CA ASP A 94 12.56 6.53 -3.88
C ASP A 94 13.14 6.85 -2.49
N TYR A 95 12.26 6.96 -1.47
CA TYR A 95 12.57 7.38 -0.10
C TYR A 95 12.86 8.87 0.09
N MET A 96 13.09 9.63 -0.98
CA MET A 96 13.34 11.07 -0.96
C MET A 96 12.26 11.85 -1.70
N ASP A 97 11.83 11.35 -2.85
CA ASP A 97 10.76 11.91 -3.68
C ASP A 97 9.49 11.05 -3.53
N PHE A 98 8.34 11.70 -3.43
CA PHE A 98 7.06 11.07 -3.19
C PHE A 98 6.04 11.55 -4.22
N HIS A 99 5.53 10.62 -5.03
CA HIS A 99 4.52 10.86 -6.04
C HIS A 99 3.18 10.28 -5.58
N PHE A 100 2.21 11.12 -5.31
CA PHE A 100 0.89 10.75 -4.81
C PHE A 100 -0.08 10.55 -5.96
N TYR A 101 -0.76 9.41 -5.97
CA TYR A 101 -1.75 9.05 -6.98
C TYR A 101 -3.08 8.73 -6.32
N LYS A 102 -4.16 9.20 -6.96
CA LYS A 102 -5.52 8.88 -6.59
C LYS A 102 -6.29 8.40 -7.82
N ASP A 103 -6.89 7.22 -7.72
CA ASP A 103 -7.63 6.58 -8.81
C ASP A 103 -6.87 6.54 -10.15
N GLY A 104 -5.53 6.32 -10.06
CA GLY A 104 -4.63 6.24 -11.18
C GLY A 104 -4.02 7.58 -11.63
N GLU A 105 -4.58 8.70 -11.19
CA GLU A 105 -4.12 10.04 -11.57
C GLU A 105 -3.11 10.61 -10.58
N LEU A 106 -2.04 11.23 -11.11
CA LEU A 106 -1.07 11.93 -10.29
C LEU A 106 -1.71 13.18 -9.69
N THR A 107 -1.73 13.26 -8.35
CA THR A 107 -2.30 14.42 -7.64
C THR A 107 -1.23 15.43 -7.27
N THR A 108 -0.07 14.96 -6.80
CA THR A 108 1.04 15.84 -6.42
C THR A 108 2.35 15.08 -6.32
N LYS A 109 3.45 15.83 -6.29
CA LYS A 109 4.81 15.33 -6.02
C LYS A 109 5.46 16.22 -4.98
N ILE A 110 6.29 15.64 -4.14
CA ILE A 110 7.10 16.38 -3.18
C ILE A 110 8.39 15.62 -2.90
N ALA A 111 9.51 16.31 -2.92
CA ALA A 111 10.79 15.80 -2.46
C ALA A 111 11.08 16.33 -1.04
N ILE A 112 11.50 15.46 -0.13
CA ILE A 112 11.90 15.82 1.24
C ILE A 112 13.43 15.81 1.41
N ALA A 113 14.14 15.29 0.42
CA ALA A 113 15.60 15.29 0.36
C ALA A 113 16.06 15.24 -1.10
N THR A 114 17.33 15.49 -1.32
CA THR A 114 17.97 15.41 -2.63
C THR A 114 19.39 14.85 -2.50
N LEU A 115 19.88 14.23 -3.58
CA LEU A 115 21.26 13.81 -3.70
C LEU A 115 22.14 15.02 -4.05
N ARG A 116 23.22 15.21 -3.30
CA ARG A 116 24.21 16.26 -3.56
C ARG A 116 25.61 15.69 -3.46
N GLN A 117 26.53 16.21 -4.26
CA GLN A 117 27.92 15.90 -4.11
C GLN A 117 28.43 16.47 -2.78
N ALA A 118 29.04 15.62 -1.96
CA ALA A 118 29.58 16.03 -0.67
C ALA A 118 30.78 17.00 -0.83
N GLN A 119 31.13 17.66 0.24
CA GLN A 119 32.25 18.66 0.24
C GLN A 119 33.62 18.07 -0.15
N ASP A 120 33.80 16.76 0.02
CA ASP A 120 34.99 16.02 -0.42
C ASP A 120 35.12 15.88 -1.94
N GLY A 121 34.06 16.24 -2.69
CA GLY A 121 33.98 16.15 -4.14
C GLY A 121 34.00 14.72 -4.70
N LYS A 122 34.00 13.70 -3.83
CA LYS A 122 34.12 12.26 -4.20
C LYS A 122 32.91 11.43 -3.84
N SER A 123 32.21 11.78 -2.77
CA SER A 123 31.03 11.06 -2.30
C SER A 123 29.73 11.83 -2.62
N VAL A 124 28.63 11.12 -2.60
CA VAL A 124 27.28 11.68 -2.73
C VAL A 124 26.56 11.47 -1.40
N GLU A 125 25.83 12.47 -0.98
CA GLU A 125 25.07 12.44 0.26
C GLU A 125 23.62 12.88 0.05
N ILE A 126 22.75 12.43 0.95
CA ILE A 126 21.34 12.83 0.99
C ILE A 126 21.24 14.08 1.86
N VAL A 127 20.74 15.17 1.27
CA VAL A 127 20.57 16.47 1.93
C VAL A 127 19.08 16.74 2.11
N PRO A 128 18.62 17.10 3.33
CA PRO A 128 17.24 17.42 3.59
C PRO A 128 16.78 18.69 2.88
N LEU A 129 15.52 18.70 2.44
CA LEU A 129 14.78 19.86 1.95
C LEU A 129 13.77 20.26 3.03
N SER A 130 14.27 20.89 4.10
CA SER A 130 13.50 21.13 5.32
C SER A 130 12.28 22.02 5.09
N GLU A 131 12.32 22.88 4.09
CA GLU A 131 11.21 23.72 3.65
C GLU A 131 9.98 22.93 3.20
N ASN A 132 10.15 21.67 2.83
CA ASN A 132 9.08 20.80 2.34
C ASN A 132 8.47 19.90 3.43
N PHE A 133 9.02 19.86 4.64
CA PHE A 133 8.61 18.90 5.67
C PHE A 133 7.18 19.11 6.15
N ASP A 134 6.76 20.33 6.36
CA ASP A 134 5.39 20.65 6.81
C ASP A 134 4.36 20.26 5.72
N GLN A 135 4.67 20.58 4.47
CA GLN A 135 3.84 20.20 3.34
C GLN A 135 3.76 18.67 3.18
N PHE A 136 4.89 17.98 3.31
CA PHE A 136 4.94 16.52 3.27
C PHE A 136 4.08 15.89 4.38
N ASN A 137 4.21 16.38 5.62
CA ASN A 137 3.37 15.94 6.73
C ASN A 137 1.88 16.09 6.43
N GLN A 138 1.49 17.23 5.87
CA GLN A 138 0.08 17.47 5.52
C GLN A 138 -0.39 16.56 4.38
N LEU A 139 0.44 16.32 3.38
CA LEU A 139 0.13 15.41 2.26
C LEU A 139 -0.06 13.97 2.73
N ILE A 140 0.77 13.46 3.64
CA ILE A 140 0.63 12.12 4.23
C ILE A 140 -0.68 12.02 5.04
N LYS A 141 -1.01 13.03 5.84
CA LYS A 141 -2.28 13.07 6.58
C LYS A 141 -3.48 13.05 5.64
N ASN A 142 -3.50 13.92 4.64
CA ASN A 142 -4.56 13.98 3.63
C ASN A 142 -4.68 12.67 2.84
N PHE A 143 -3.56 12.04 2.52
CA PHE A 143 -3.52 10.74 1.86
C PHE A 143 -4.26 9.67 2.67
N ALA A 144 -4.03 9.62 3.99
CA ALA A 144 -4.69 8.64 4.86
C ALA A 144 -6.17 8.95 5.16
N GLU A 145 -6.63 10.20 4.98
CA GLU A 145 -8.03 10.60 5.21
C GLU A 145 -8.95 10.27 4.02
N THR A 146 -8.39 10.02 2.85
CA THR A 146 -9.13 10.02 1.57
C THR A 146 -10.11 8.85 1.39
N ILE A 147 -10.11 7.84 2.27
CA ILE A 147 -10.94 6.62 2.10
C ILE A 147 -12.43 6.83 2.32
N SER A 148 -12.83 7.75 3.17
CA SER A 148 -14.26 7.97 3.43
C SER A 148 -15.05 8.55 2.24
N GLN A 149 -14.35 8.95 1.16
CA GLN A 149 -14.98 9.57 -0.02
C GLN A 149 -14.91 8.75 -1.32
N THR A 150 -14.22 7.60 -1.35
CA THR A 150 -13.83 6.95 -2.61
C THR A 150 -14.89 6.02 -3.22
N ILE A 151 -16.02 5.77 -2.56
CA ILE A 151 -17.12 5.01 -3.17
C ILE A 151 -18.05 5.99 -3.94
N LYS A 152 -17.49 6.72 -4.89
CA LYS A 152 -18.29 7.58 -5.79
C LYS A 152 -18.65 6.90 -7.12
N SER A 153 -18.04 5.78 -7.45
CA SER A 153 -18.35 5.02 -8.66
C SER A 153 -19.17 3.76 -8.31
N PRO A 154 -20.43 3.65 -8.74
CA PRO A 154 -21.22 2.43 -8.57
C PRO A 154 -20.52 1.19 -9.13
N THR A 155 -19.79 1.32 -10.23
CA THR A 155 -19.01 0.24 -10.84
C THR A 155 -17.87 -0.23 -9.93
N LYS A 156 -17.13 0.71 -9.33
CA LYS A 156 -16.03 0.38 -8.41
C LYS A 156 -16.54 -0.24 -7.11
N LEU A 157 -17.67 0.27 -6.58
CA LEU A 157 -18.35 -0.35 -5.45
C LEU A 157 -18.77 -1.80 -5.78
N ALA A 158 -19.37 -2.02 -6.94
CA ALA A 158 -19.79 -3.36 -7.38
C ALA A 158 -18.57 -4.31 -7.52
N GLN A 159 -17.45 -3.85 -8.06
CA GLN A 159 -16.21 -4.62 -8.15
C GLN A 159 -15.64 -4.97 -6.78
N MET A 160 -15.60 -4.01 -5.84
CA MET A 160 -15.16 -4.24 -4.47
C MET A 160 -16.06 -5.21 -3.72
N MET A 161 -17.38 -5.07 -3.90
CA MET A 161 -18.36 -5.99 -3.32
C MET A 161 -18.24 -7.40 -3.91
N ALA A 162 -18.06 -7.52 -5.24
CA ALA A 162 -17.82 -8.79 -5.90
C ALA A 162 -16.53 -9.47 -5.43
N GLY A 163 -15.45 -8.70 -5.23
CA GLY A 163 -14.20 -9.21 -4.67
C GLY A 163 -14.37 -9.75 -3.25
N LYS A 164 -15.04 -9.00 -2.37
CA LYS A 164 -15.35 -9.45 -1.01
C LYS A 164 -16.28 -10.66 -1.00
N ALA A 165 -17.29 -10.69 -1.87
CA ALA A 165 -18.20 -11.83 -1.98
C ALA A 165 -17.46 -13.09 -2.42
N ARG A 166 -16.55 -13.01 -3.38
CA ARG A 166 -15.70 -14.16 -3.79
C ARG A 166 -14.82 -14.64 -2.64
N LEU A 167 -14.14 -13.72 -1.93
CA LEU A 167 -13.33 -14.08 -0.77
C LEU A 167 -14.16 -14.78 0.30
N MET A 168 -15.37 -14.29 0.59
CA MET A 168 -16.29 -14.95 1.52
C MET A 168 -16.72 -16.33 1.00
N ALA A 169 -17.04 -16.46 -0.30
CA ALA A 169 -17.38 -17.74 -0.90
C ALA A 169 -16.23 -18.76 -0.75
N ASP A 170 -14.99 -18.36 -1.05
CA ASP A 170 -13.81 -19.22 -0.90
C ASP A 170 -13.57 -19.65 0.56
N VAL A 171 -13.78 -18.76 1.52
CA VAL A 171 -13.65 -19.07 2.96
C VAL A 171 -14.74 -20.05 3.40
N ILE A 172 -15.99 -19.81 2.96
CA ILE A 172 -17.13 -20.67 3.25
C ILE A 172 -16.90 -22.06 2.65
N GLU A 173 -16.49 -22.14 1.39
CA GLU A 173 -16.24 -23.40 0.68
C GLU A 173 -15.14 -24.21 1.37
N LYS A 174 -14.02 -23.57 1.73
CA LYS A 174 -12.92 -24.21 2.47
C LYS A 174 -13.38 -24.72 3.83
N SER A 175 -14.19 -23.94 4.55
CA SER A 175 -14.71 -24.34 5.84
C SER A 175 -15.66 -25.53 5.74
N LEU A 176 -16.54 -25.53 4.74
CA LEU A 176 -17.47 -26.64 4.49
C LEU A 176 -16.74 -27.93 4.08
N ASN A 177 -15.73 -27.81 3.21
CA ASN A 177 -14.91 -28.95 2.79
C ASN A 177 -14.11 -29.54 3.97
N HIS A 178 -13.62 -28.69 4.89
CA HIS A 178 -12.93 -29.15 6.10
C HIS A 178 -13.90 -29.89 7.04
N ASP A 179 -15.11 -29.35 7.26
CA ASP A 179 -16.15 -29.99 8.06
C ASP A 179 -16.60 -31.34 7.49
N ASP A 180 -16.67 -31.47 6.16
CA ASP A 180 -17.00 -32.72 5.47
C ASP A 180 -15.92 -33.79 5.66
N GLN A 181 -14.63 -33.40 5.62
CA GLN A 181 -13.51 -34.30 5.85
C GLN A 181 -13.45 -34.80 7.30
N GLU A 182 -13.82 -33.97 8.27
CA GLU A 182 -13.84 -34.32 9.70
C GLU A 182 -15.15 -34.96 10.18
N GLY A 183 -16.16 -35.06 9.31
CA GLY A 183 -17.49 -35.61 9.66
C GLY A 183 -18.25 -34.77 10.67
N LYS A 184 -17.87 -33.48 10.83
CA LYS A 184 -18.51 -32.56 11.78
C LYS A 184 -19.67 -31.80 11.12
N ARG A 185 -20.80 -31.70 11.84
CA ARG A 185 -21.86 -30.75 11.51
C ARG A 185 -21.58 -29.42 12.15
N SER A 186 -21.02 -28.48 11.40
CA SER A 186 -20.86 -27.11 11.89
C SER A 186 -22.18 -26.33 11.80
N GLN A 187 -22.28 -25.25 12.57
CA GLN A 187 -23.40 -24.33 12.49
C GLN A 187 -23.53 -23.72 11.07
N LEU A 188 -22.41 -23.48 10.39
CA LEU A 188 -22.35 -22.96 9.03
C LEU A 188 -23.00 -23.93 8.03
N LYS A 189 -22.70 -25.25 8.15
CA LYS A 189 -23.28 -26.30 7.30
C LYS A 189 -24.79 -26.41 7.51
N SER A 190 -25.23 -26.33 8.75
CA SER A 190 -26.66 -26.36 9.09
C SER A 190 -27.42 -25.16 8.53
N GLN A 191 -26.83 -23.96 8.60
CA GLN A 191 -27.41 -22.74 8.02
C GLN A 191 -27.47 -22.81 6.47
N MET A 192 -26.42 -23.31 5.84
CA MET A 192 -26.38 -23.48 4.38
C MET A 192 -27.47 -24.44 3.89
N LEU A 193 -27.65 -25.59 4.57
CA LEU A 193 -28.71 -26.55 4.24
C LEU A 193 -30.10 -25.94 4.40
N SER A 194 -30.31 -25.17 5.48
CA SER A 194 -31.58 -24.45 5.69
C SER A 194 -31.83 -23.42 4.60
N PHE A 195 -30.81 -22.73 4.14
CA PHE A 195 -30.88 -21.73 3.07
C PHE A 195 -31.19 -22.41 1.72
N GLN A 196 -30.53 -23.54 1.41
CA GLN A 196 -30.82 -24.33 0.21
C GLN A 196 -32.27 -24.85 0.20
N GLN A 197 -32.81 -25.30 1.34
CA GLN A 197 -34.18 -25.73 1.45
C GLN A 197 -35.19 -24.60 1.18
N MET A 198 -34.87 -23.36 1.61
CA MET A 198 -35.74 -22.20 1.32
C MET A 198 -35.72 -21.80 -0.15
N LEU A 199 -34.59 -21.96 -0.85
CA LEU A 199 -34.46 -21.59 -2.27
C LEU A 199 -35.01 -22.65 -3.26
N ILE A 200 -35.20 -23.90 -2.82
CA ILE A 200 -35.66 -25.00 -3.68
C ILE A 200 -37.18 -25.17 -3.61
N HIS A 201 -37.85 -24.42 -2.74
CA HIS A 201 -39.31 -24.54 -2.54
C HIS A 201 -40.13 -23.41 -3.17
N ASP A 202 -39.55 -22.61 -4.05
CA ASP A 202 -40.25 -21.75 -5.00
C ASP A 202 -40.03 -22.29 -6.43
#